data_02870428fce1b4708f31fbb1fc126e18
#
_entry.id   02870428fce1b4708f31fbb1fc126e18
#
_cell.length_a   1.000
_cell.length_b   1.000
_cell.length_c   1.000
_cell.angle_alpha   90.00
_cell.angle_beta   90.00
_cell.angle_gamma   90.00
#
_symmetry.space_group_name_H-M   'P 1'
#
loop_
_entity.id
_entity.type
_entity.pdbx_description
1 polymer ?
#
loop_
_entity_poly.entity_id
_entity_poly.type
_entity_poly.pdbx_seq_one_letter_code
_entity_poly.pdbx_strand_id
1 'polypeptide(L)'
;LQGKDVVLGLLNQRDMSGYEIKEVFETQLKFFFDGTFGMIYPILRKLEKDGLIQKKHVVQDLKPNKNIYSITELGKKEFMTYLNSKTVEETFKSDFLMRMYFGQDLDRDKVISFVEQEITRKKTNLSELTDNYERWTDNGMNSFQEITFMYGIAYYKSEIEVLDKALEQLKNQN
;
A
#
# COMPACT_ATOMS: atom_id res chain seq x y z
N LEU A 1 9.25 -8.99 4.43
CA LEU A 1 8.13 -8.12 4.77
C LEU A 1 6.86 -8.95 4.91
N GLN A 2 6.17 -8.83 6.04
CA GLN A 2 4.89 -9.46 6.34
C GLN A 2 3.93 -8.42 6.94
N GLY A 3 2.63 -8.68 6.91
CA GLY A 3 1.63 -7.78 7.52
C GLY A 3 1.86 -7.49 9.01
N LYS A 4 2.46 -8.45 9.76
CA LYS A 4 2.84 -8.24 11.16
C LYS A 4 3.88 -7.11 11.32
N ASP A 5 4.85 -7.04 10.40
CA ASP A 5 5.92 -6.04 10.47
C ASP A 5 5.35 -4.63 10.24
N VAL A 6 4.39 -4.52 9.33
CA VAL A 6 3.67 -3.26 9.05
C VAL A 6 2.85 -2.82 10.25
N VAL A 7 2.06 -3.73 10.86
CA VAL A 7 1.24 -3.41 12.05
C VAL A 7 2.12 -3.01 13.24
N LEU A 8 3.23 -3.71 13.49
CA LEU A 8 4.19 -3.35 14.54
C LEU A 8 4.80 -1.97 14.26
N GLY A 9 5.13 -1.66 13.00
CA GLY A 9 5.64 -0.36 12.60
C GLY A 9 4.66 0.79 12.87
N LEU A 10 3.39 0.62 12.55
CA LEU A 10 2.34 1.58 12.85
C LEU A 10 2.18 1.80 14.36
N LEU A 11 2.12 0.71 15.13
CA LEU A 11 1.99 0.77 16.59
C LEU A 11 3.26 1.25 17.30
N ASN A 12 4.42 1.18 16.64
CA ASN A 12 5.65 1.80 17.15
C ASN A 12 5.64 3.33 17.05
N GLN A 13 4.82 3.90 16.17
CA GLN A 13 4.64 5.36 16.05
C GLN A 13 3.65 5.88 17.09
N ARG A 14 2.52 5.22 17.28
CA ARG A 14 1.48 5.56 18.26
C ARG A 14 0.50 4.42 18.49
N ASP A 15 -0.21 4.49 19.60
CA ASP A 15 -1.34 3.60 19.87
C ASP A 15 -2.45 3.83 18.84
N MET A 16 -3.08 2.75 18.35
CA MET A 16 -4.11 2.81 17.32
C MET A 16 -5.22 1.80 17.56
N SER A 17 -6.44 2.16 17.15
CA SER A 17 -7.53 1.20 17.02
C SER A 17 -7.35 0.36 15.74
N GLY A 18 -8.03 -0.80 15.69
CA GLY A 18 -8.04 -1.62 14.48
C GLY A 18 -8.60 -0.89 13.25
N TYR A 19 -9.53 0.06 13.47
CA TYR A 19 -10.07 0.91 12.41
C TYR A 19 -9.03 1.89 11.85
N GLU A 20 -8.28 2.58 12.74
CA GLU A 20 -7.21 3.49 12.32
C GLU A 20 -6.09 2.75 11.57
N ILE A 21 -5.71 1.55 12.02
CA ILE A 21 -4.77 0.70 11.30
C ILE A 21 -5.31 0.39 9.89
N LYS A 22 -6.59 0.00 9.78
CA LYS A 22 -7.24 -0.24 8.50
C LYS A 22 -7.16 0.98 7.59
N GLU A 23 -7.50 2.15 8.10
CA GLU A 23 -7.47 3.40 7.34
C GLU A 23 -6.08 3.67 6.75
N VAL A 24 -5.01 3.47 7.54
CA VAL A 24 -3.63 3.62 7.04
C VAL A 24 -3.32 2.63 5.91
N PHE A 25 -3.75 1.36 6.05
CA PHE A 25 -3.55 0.37 4.98
C PHE A 25 -4.28 0.75 3.70
N GLU A 26 -5.50 1.27 3.80
CA GLU A 26 -6.34 1.62 2.64
C GLU A 26 -5.97 2.95 1.98
N THR A 27 -5.34 3.87 2.71
CA THR A 27 -5.05 5.22 2.19
C THR A 27 -3.58 5.46 1.90
N GLN A 28 -2.67 4.97 2.74
CA GLN A 28 -1.24 5.29 2.67
C GLN A 28 -0.41 4.16 2.11
N LEU A 29 -0.66 2.94 2.61
CA LEU A 29 0.20 1.79 2.32
C LEU A 29 -0.28 0.99 1.11
N LYS A 30 -1.50 1.20 0.61
CA LYS A 30 -2.09 0.44 -0.51
C LYS A 30 -1.26 0.49 -1.80
N PHE A 31 -0.40 1.48 -1.95
CA PHE A 31 0.46 1.64 -3.12
C PHE A 31 1.79 0.87 -3.00
N PHE A 32 2.14 0.43 -1.79
CA PHE A 32 3.44 -0.16 -1.47
C PHE A 32 3.32 -1.52 -0.82
N PHE A 33 2.14 -1.86 -0.34
CA PHE A 33 1.88 -3.11 0.36
C PHE A 33 0.49 -3.66 0.02
N ASP A 34 0.46 -4.87 -0.51
CA ASP A 34 -0.79 -5.59 -0.82
C ASP A 34 -1.36 -6.23 0.47
N GLY A 35 -1.94 -5.40 1.32
CA GLY A 35 -2.57 -5.78 2.57
C GLY A 35 -4.08 -5.65 2.50
N THR A 36 -4.81 -6.77 2.47
CA THR A 36 -6.26 -6.74 2.51
C THR A 36 -6.80 -6.54 3.93
N PHE A 37 -7.94 -5.84 4.05
CA PHE A 37 -8.66 -5.65 5.32
C PHE A 37 -8.83 -6.94 6.14
N GLY A 38 -9.12 -8.07 5.47
CA GLY A 38 -9.31 -9.36 6.13
C GLY A 38 -8.09 -9.86 6.92
N MET A 39 -6.89 -9.35 6.61
CA MET A 39 -5.66 -9.74 7.29
C MET A 39 -5.44 -9.03 8.64
N ILE A 40 -5.98 -7.83 8.83
CA ILE A 40 -5.64 -6.97 9.98
C ILE A 40 -6.05 -7.59 11.31
N TYR A 41 -7.30 -7.99 11.46
CA TYR A 41 -7.77 -8.57 12.73
C TYR A 41 -7.14 -9.92 13.08
N PRO A 42 -6.93 -10.85 12.13
CA PRO A 42 -6.10 -12.04 12.38
C PRO A 42 -4.68 -11.71 12.84
N ILE A 43 -4.03 -10.71 12.22
CA ILE A 43 -2.69 -10.25 12.63
C ILE A 43 -2.73 -9.69 14.05
N LEU A 44 -3.65 -8.79 14.38
CA LEU A 44 -3.78 -8.20 15.71
C LEU A 44 -3.98 -9.28 16.79
N ARG A 45 -4.86 -10.26 16.53
CA ARG A 45 -5.07 -11.38 17.46
C ARG A 45 -3.81 -12.21 17.66
N LYS A 46 -3.05 -12.46 16.60
CA LYS A 46 -1.79 -13.21 16.69
C LYS A 46 -0.74 -12.43 17.45
N LEU A 47 -0.54 -11.16 17.15
CA LEU A 47 0.43 -10.31 17.83
C LEU A 47 0.11 -10.14 19.32
N GLU A 48 -1.17 -10.02 19.69
CA GLU A 48 -1.64 -9.97 21.07
C GLU A 48 -1.34 -11.31 21.79
N LYS A 49 -1.66 -12.44 21.15
CA LYS A 49 -1.35 -13.79 21.68
C LYS A 49 0.15 -14.00 21.88
N ASP A 50 0.98 -13.51 20.97
CA ASP A 50 2.43 -13.62 21.00
C ASP A 50 3.08 -12.59 21.95
N GLY A 51 2.28 -11.74 22.63
CA GLY A 51 2.75 -10.74 23.59
C GLY A 51 3.48 -9.56 22.95
N LEU A 52 3.39 -9.39 21.63
CA LEU A 52 4.06 -8.31 20.88
C LEU A 52 3.29 -7.00 20.95
N ILE A 53 1.99 -7.08 21.16
CA ILE A 53 1.10 -5.94 21.39
C ILE A 53 0.18 -6.22 22.57
N GLN A 54 -0.37 -5.17 23.14
CA GLN A 54 -1.42 -5.24 24.16
C GLN A 54 -2.66 -4.50 23.69
N LYS A 55 -3.82 -4.96 24.14
CA LYS A 55 -5.12 -4.39 23.82
C LYS A 55 -5.75 -3.77 25.06
N LYS A 56 -6.20 -2.53 24.96
CA LYS A 56 -7.01 -1.82 25.95
C LYS A 56 -8.41 -1.57 25.42
N HIS A 57 -9.41 -2.02 26.16
CA HIS A 57 -10.80 -1.69 25.86
C HIS A 57 -11.12 -0.28 26.37
N VAL A 58 -11.60 0.57 25.46
CA VAL A 58 -11.98 1.96 25.80
C VAL A 58 -13.49 2.10 25.64
N VAL A 59 -14.17 2.34 26.75
CA VAL A 59 -15.58 2.70 26.79
C VAL A 59 -15.71 4.15 26.38
N GLN A 60 -16.64 4.47 25.49
CA GLN A 60 -16.88 5.82 25.00
C GLN A 60 -18.35 6.19 25.27
N ASP A 61 -18.57 7.37 25.87
CA ASP A 61 -19.89 7.95 25.96
C ASP A 61 -20.31 8.43 24.55
N LEU A 62 -21.48 8.02 24.09
CA LEU A 62 -22.09 8.43 22.80
C LEU A 62 -21.41 7.88 21.52
N LYS A 63 -20.41 7.00 21.63
CA LYS A 63 -19.77 6.33 20.49
C LYS A 63 -19.59 4.84 20.80
N PRO A 64 -19.50 3.97 19.78
CA PRO A 64 -19.18 2.56 19.99
C PRO A 64 -17.86 2.38 20.74
N ASN A 65 -17.83 1.44 21.69
CA ASN A 65 -16.61 1.06 22.38
C ASN A 65 -15.54 0.64 21.38
N LYS A 66 -14.27 0.99 21.66
CA LYS A 66 -13.16 0.64 20.77
C LYS A 66 -12.04 -0.05 21.51
N ASN A 67 -11.34 -0.92 20.81
CA ASN A 67 -10.09 -1.51 21.27
C ASN A 67 -8.93 -0.67 20.73
N ILE A 68 -8.07 -0.22 21.63
CA ILE A 68 -6.81 0.45 21.31
C ILE A 68 -5.69 -0.55 21.50
N TYR A 69 -4.79 -0.64 20.54
CA TYR A 69 -3.62 -1.51 20.54
C TYR A 69 -2.37 -0.67 20.73
N SER A 70 -1.46 -1.17 21.57
CA SER A 70 -0.16 -0.56 21.87
C SER A 70 0.93 -1.62 21.68
N ILE A 71 2.09 -1.22 21.17
CA ILE A 71 3.25 -2.11 21.05
C ILE A 71 3.90 -2.36 22.42
N THR A 72 4.35 -3.59 22.66
CA THR A 72 5.13 -3.93 23.86
C THR A 72 6.63 -3.76 23.61
N GLU A 73 7.45 -3.81 24.67
CA GLU A 73 8.92 -3.84 24.51
C GLU A 73 9.41 -5.04 23.69
N LEU A 74 8.73 -6.18 23.80
CA LEU A 74 9.01 -7.35 22.96
C LEU A 74 8.64 -7.07 21.48
N GLY A 75 7.50 -6.42 21.24
CA GLY A 75 7.07 -6.01 19.90
C GLY A 75 8.04 -5.02 19.27
N LYS A 76 8.56 -4.06 20.03
CA LYS A 76 9.59 -3.12 19.54
C LYS A 76 10.88 -3.84 19.12
N LYS A 77 11.33 -4.80 19.91
CA LYS A 77 12.50 -5.62 19.56
C LYS A 77 12.28 -6.40 18.27
N GLU A 78 11.12 -7.04 18.13
CA GLU A 78 10.74 -7.77 16.91
C GLU A 78 10.72 -6.84 15.69
N PHE A 79 10.13 -5.66 15.82
CA PHE A 79 10.10 -4.66 14.75
C PHE A 79 11.51 -4.17 14.37
N MET A 80 12.37 -3.90 15.36
CA MET A 80 13.76 -3.51 15.10
C MET A 80 14.57 -4.64 14.44
N THR A 81 14.29 -5.91 14.75
CA THR A 81 14.86 -7.05 14.04
C THR A 81 14.49 -7.05 12.58
N TYR A 82 13.22 -6.78 12.24
CA TYR A 82 12.77 -6.61 10.87
C TYR A 82 13.49 -5.45 10.18
N LEU A 83 13.52 -4.25 10.77
CA LEU A 83 14.13 -3.06 10.17
C LEU A 83 15.62 -3.24 9.88
N ASN A 84 16.35 -4.01 10.69
CA ASN A 84 17.77 -4.28 10.51
C ASN A 84 18.05 -5.50 9.62
N SER A 85 17.01 -6.20 9.16
CA SER A 85 17.17 -7.34 8.27
C SER A 85 17.51 -6.88 6.83
N LYS A 86 18.06 -7.81 6.05
CA LYS A 86 18.30 -7.54 4.62
C LYS A 86 16.98 -7.31 3.90
N THR A 87 16.92 -6.28 3.05
CA THR A 87 15.77 -6.04 2.16
C THR A 87 15.54 -7.23 1.24
N VAL A 88 14.27 -7.56 1.03
CA VAL A 88 13.86 -8.63 0.12
C VAL A 88 13.56 -8.03 -1.24
N GLU A 89 13.98 -8.73 -2.30
CA GLU A 89 13.68 -8.34 -3.67
C GLU A 89 12.16 -8.33 -3.93
N GLU A 90 11.68 -7.34 -4.66
CA GLU A 90 10.27 -7.22 -5.00
C GLU A 90 9.87 -8.31 -5.99
N THR A 91 8.72 -8.95 -5.77
CA THR A 91 8.13 -9.89 -6.71
C THR A 91 7.13 -9.17 -7.58
N PHE A 92 7.46 -9.00 -8.86
CA PHE A 92 6.59 -8.34 -9.82
C PHE A 92 5.68 -9.35 -10.54
N LYS A 93 4.35 -9.12 -10.49
CA LYS A 93 3.34 -9.90 -11.22
C LYS A 93 2.32 -8.95 -11.82
N SER A 94 2.18 -8.97 -13.13
CA SER A 94 1.21 -8.13 -13.84
C SER A 94 0.42 -8.98 -14.85
N ASP A 95 -0.88 -9.13 -14.60
CA ASP A 95 -1.81 -9.75 -15.56
C ASP A 95 -1.86 -8.94 -16.87
N PHE A 96 -1.85 -7.60 -16.76
CA PHE A 96 -1.81 -6.72 -17.90
C PHE A 96 -0.59 -7.00 -18.80
N LEU A 97 0.63 -7.03 -18.23
CA LEU A 97 1.84 -7.28 -19.03
C LEU A 97 1.87 -8.69 -19.63
N MET A 98 1.33 -9.69 -18.94
CA MET A 98 1.23 -11.04 -19.53
C MET A 98 0.26 -11.05 -20.71
N ARG A 99 -0.86 -10.32 -20.63
CA ARG A 99 -1.78 -10.15 -21.77
C ARG A 99 -1.13 -9.40 -22.93
N MET A 100 -0.31 -8.39 -22.65
CA MET A 100 0.44 -7.67 -23.69
C MET A 100 1.49 -8.58 -24.33
N TYR A 101 2.23 -9.36 -23.55
CA TYR A 101 3.23 -10.29 -24.05
C TYR A 101 2.65 -11.33 -25.05
N PHE A 102 1.43 -11.79 -24.80
CA PHE A 102 0.69 -12.71 -25.68
C PHE A 102 -0.33 -11.99 -26.58
N GLY A 103 -0.27 -10.67 -26.69
CA GLY A 103 -1.29 -9.83 -27.32
C GLY A 103 -1.45 -10.03 -28.84
N GLN A 104 -0.49 -10.69 -29.51
CA GLN A 104 -0.59 -11.01 -30.93
C GLN A 104 -1.81 -11.88 -31.28
N ASP A 105 -2.35 -12.63 -30.31
CA ASP A 105 -3.50 -13.51 -30.49
C ASP A 105 -4.84 -12.78 -30.22
N LEU A 106 -4.81 -11.47 -29.94
CA LEU A 106 -5.96 -10.65 -29.62
C LEU A 106 -6.27 -9.66 -30.76
N ASP A 107 -7.56 -9.35 -30.91
CA ASP A 107 -7.97 -8.25 -31.76
C ASP A 107 -7.37 -6.93 -31.26
N ARG A 108 -6.93 -6.09 -32.20
CA ARG A 108 -6.28 -4.81 -31.93
C ARG A 108 -7.10 -3.90 -31.01
N ASP A 109 -8.42 -3.79 -31.27
CA ASP A 109 -9.32 -2.99 -30.45
C ASP A 109 -9.36 -3.48 -29.00
N LYS A 110 -9.22 -4.79 -28.80
CA LYS A 110 -9.14 -5.38 -27.48
C LYS A 110 -7.84 -5.00 -26.74
N VAL A 111 -6.72 -5.02 -27.47
CA VAL A 111 -5.42 -4.59 -26.94
C VAL A 111 -5.45 -3.11 -26.56
N ILE A 112 -5.98 -2.24 -27.45
CA ILE A 112 -6.18 -0.82 -27.21
C ILE A 112 -7.01 -0.61 -25.94
N SER A 113 -8.14 -1.30 -25.82
CA SER A 113 -9.02 -1.22 -24.64
C SER A 113 -8.29 -1.59 -23.33
N PHE A 114 -7.46 -2.61 -23.35
CA PHE A 114 -6.66 -2.98 -22.16
C PHE A 114 -5.64 -1.90 -21.78
N VAL A 115 -4.97 -1.31 -22.77
CA VAL A 115 -4.00 -0.22 -22.53
C VAL A 115 -4.73 1.02 -21.98
N GLU A 116 -5.86 1.41 -22.53
CA GLU A 116 -6.64 2.55 -22.05
C GLU A 116 -7.16 2.36 -20.60
N GLN A 117 -7.62 1.15 -20.28
CA GLN A 117 -8.03 0.80 -18.92
C GLN A 117 -6.85 0.86 -17.95
N GLU A 118 -5.67 0.37 -18.36
CA GLU A 118 -4.47 0.42 -17.52
C GLU A 118 -4.01 1.86 -17.29
N ILE A 119 -3.98 2.71 -18.33
CA ILE A 119 -3.68 4.14 -18.21
C ILE A 119 -4.63 4.80 -17.21
N THR A 120 -5.92 4.55 -17.33
CA THR A 120 -6.93 5.11 -16.44
C THR A 120 -6.67 4.70 -14.99
N ARG A 121 -6.39 3.41 -14.74
CA ARG A 121 -6.07 2.89 -13.42
C ARG A 121 -4.81 3.54 -12.84
N LYS A 122 -3.75 3.68 -13.64
CA LYS A 122 -2.49 4.30 -13.21
C LYS A 122 -2.65 5.79 -12.92
N LYS A 123 -3.42 6.52 -13.74
CA LYS A 123 -3.74 7.94 -13.52
C LYS A 123 -4.54 8.14 -12.23
N THR A 124 -5.51 7.27 -11.95
CA THR A 124 -6.26 7.29 -10.68
C THR A 124 -5.33 7.06 -9.49
N ASN A 125 -4.48 6.03 -9.54
CA ASN A 125 -3.52 5.74 -8.48
C ASN A 125 -2.54 6.90 -8.25
N LEU A 126 -2.05 7.52 -9.32
CA LEU A 126 -1.16 8.68 -9.24
C LEU A 126 -1.84 9.88 -8.57
N SER A 127 -3.09 10.18 -8.97
CA SER A 127 -3.87 11.27 -8.36
C SER A 127 -4.06 11.04 -6.87
N GLU A 128 -4.54 9.86 -6.47
CA GLU A 128 -4.75 9.51 -5.06
C GLU A 128 -3.45 9.55 -4.24
N LEU A 129 -2.33 9.10 -4.83
CA LEU A 129 -1.03 9.13 -4.17
C LEU A 129 -0.54 10.58 -4.00
N THR A 130 -0.75 11.44 -5.00
CA THR A 130 -0.40 12.86 -4.95
C THR A 130 -1.23 13.60 -3.90
N ASP A 131 -2.55 13.37 -3.86
CA ASP A 131 -3.44 13.95 -2.86
C ASP A 131 -3.06 13.50 -1.43
N ASN A 132 -2.62 12.26 -1.29
CA ASN A 132 -2.11 11.75 -0.02
C ASN A 132 -0.78 12.39 0.37
N TYR A 133 0.14 12.59 -0.58
CA TYR A 133 1.42 13.24 -0.35
C TYR A 133 1.22 14.66 0.22
N GLU A 134 0.35 15.47 -0.39
CA GLU A 134 0.05 16.84 0.07
C GLU A 134 -0.49 16.83 1.51
N ARG A 135 -1.51 16.01 1.77
CA ARG A 135 -2.10 15.87 3.12
C ARG A 135 -1.09 15.41 4.18
N TRP A 136 -0.14 14.56 3.80
CA TRP A 136 0.84 14.03 4.74
C TRP A 136 1.97 15.00 5.01
N THR A 137 2.36 15.78 4.01
CA THR A 137 3.31 16.89 4.17
C THR A 137 2.78 17.89 5.21
N ASP A 138 1.51 18.27 5.11
CA ASP A 138 0.85 19.17 6.05
C ASP A 138 0.74 18.58 7.48
N ASN A 139 0.67 17.26 7.60
CA ASN A 139 0.58 16.54 8.89
C ASN A 139 1.95 16.11 9.47
N GLY A 140 3.06 16.62 8.94
CA GLY A 140 4.39 16.37 9.50
C GLY A 140 5.05 15.09 9.03
N MET A 141 4.94 14.76 7.75
CA MET A 141 5.65 13.65 7.11
C MET A 141 7.17 13.80 7.31
N ASN A 142 7.82 12.73 7.72
CA ASN A 142 9.29 12.72 7.83
C ASN A 142 9.96 12.40 6.48
N SER A 143 11.27 12.72 6.36
CA SER A 143 12.04 12.55 5.13
C SER A 143 12.10 11.11 4.61
N PHE A 144 12.00 10.09 5.47
CA PHE A 144 11.99 8.69 5.03
C PHE A 144 10.64 8.31 4.42
N GLN A 145 9.54 8.79 4.99
CA GLN A 145 8.21 8.65 4.41
C GLN A 145 8.11 9.38 3.08
N GLU A 146 8.71 10.55 2.96
CA GLU A 146 8.77 11.33 1.71
C GLU A 146 9.43 10.53 0.58
N ILE A 147 10.55 9.83 0.83
CA ILE A 147 11.20 8.96 -0.15
C ILE A 147 10.21 7.92 -0.70
N THR A 148 9.38 7.33 0.16
CA THR A 148 8.38 6.33 -0.24
C THR A 148 7.37 6.91 -1.23
N PHE A 149 6.83 8.10 -0.93
CA PHE A 149 5.89 8.79 -1.81
C PHE A 149 6.51 9.22 -3.13
N MET A 150 7.69 9.84 -3.09
CA MET A 150 8.42 10.26 -4.30
C MET A 150 8.69 9.07 -5.23
N TYR A 151 9.10 7.93 -4.66
CA TYR A 151 9.32 6.70 -5.42
C TYR A 151 8.03 6.24 -6.11
N GLY A 152 6.91 6.17 -5.39
CA GLY A 152 5.62 5.76 -5.94
C GLY A 152 5.10 6.71 -7.02
N ILE A 153 5.23 8.03 -6.83
CA ILE A 153 4.84 9.04 -7.81
C ILE A 153 5.68 8.90 -9.09
N ALA A 154 6.99 8.75 -8.97
CA ALA A 154 7.89 8.54 -10.12
C ALA A 154 7.55 7.24 -10.87
N TYR A 155 7.27 6.17 -10.15
CA TYR A 155 6.85 4.88 -10.69
C TYR A 155 5.60 5.00 -11.56
N TYR A 156 4.51 5.56 -11.04
CA TYR A 156 3.27 5.73 -11.81
C TYR A 156 3.42 6.69 -12.99
N LYS A 157 4.17 7.79 -12.85
CA LYS A 157 4.45 8.71 -13.97
C LYS A 157 5.18 8.01 -15.12
N SER A 158 6.20 7.22 -14.81
CA SER A 158 6.95 6.47 -15.81
C SER A 158 6.09 5.43 -16.53
N GLU A 159 5.25 4.70 -15.79
CA GLU A 159 4.34 3.73 -16.39
C GLU A 159 3.33 4.39 -17.34
N ILE A 160 2.73 5.52 -16.92
CA ILE A 160 1.77 6.27 -17.75
C ILE A 160 2.44 6.76 -19.04
N GLU A 161 3.66 7.30 -18.96
CA GLU A 161 4.39 7.78 -20.13
C GLU A 161 4.64 6.66 -21.15
N VAL A 162 5.04 5.47 -20.69
CA VAL A 162 5.25 4.30 -21.56
C VAL A 162 3.93 3.85 -22.20
N LEU A 163 2.86 3.80 -21.43
CA LEU A 163 1.55 3.35 -21.90
C LEU A 163 0.91 4.35 -22.86
N ASP A 164 1.02 5.65 -22.63
CA ASP A 164 0.52 6.70 -23.54
C ASP A 164 1.24 6.61 -24.90
N LYS A 165 2.58 6.41 -24.94
CA LYS A 165 3.35 6.18 -26.17
C LYS A 165 2.92 4.88 -26.89
N ALA A 166 2.72 3.81 -26.14
CA ALA A 166 2.28 2.53 -26.69
C ALA A 166 0.86 2.66 -27.31
N LEU A 167 -0.04 3.38 -26.63
CA LEU A 167 -1.39 3.64 -27.15
C LEU A 167 -1.38 4.43 -28.46
N GLU A 168 -0.54 5.47 -28.54
CA GLU A 168 -0.35 6.23 -29.76
C GLU A 168 0.13 5.36 -30.92
N GLN A 169 1.15 4.53 -30.68
CA GLN A 169 1.66 3.59 -31.68
C GLN A 169 0.59 2.59 -32.15
N LEU A 170 -0.17 2.02 -31.21
CA LEU A 170 -1.27 1.12 -31.52
C LEU A 170 -2.36 1.78 -32.36
N LYS A 171 -2.69 3.05 -32.13
CA LYS A 171 -3.69 3.77 -32.91
C LYS A 171 -3.21 4.20 -34.28
N ASN A 172 -1.92 4.39 -34.50
CA ASN A 172 -1.34 4.84 -35.75
C ASN A 172 -0.88 3.70 -36.70
N GLN A 173 -0.82 2.46 -36.23
CA GLN A 173 -0.57 1.30 -37.10
C GLN A 173 -1.86 0.96 -37.86
N ASN A 174 -1.90 1.12 -39.16
CA ASN A 174 -3.00 0.71 -40.06
C ASN A 174 -2.95 -0.79 -40.35
#